data_54585053945b6feb919a439328b760bf
#
_entry.id   54585053945b6feb919a439328b760bf
#
_cell.length_a   1.000
_cell.length_b   1.000
_cell.length_c   1.000
_cell.angle_alpha   90.00
_cell.angle_beta   90.00
_cell.angle_gamma   90.00
#
_symmetry.space_group_name_H-M   'P 1'
#
loop_
_entity.id
_entity.type
_entity.pdbx_description
1 polymer ?
#
loop_
_entity_poly.entity_id
_entity_poly.type
_entity_poly.pdbx_seq_one_letter_code
_entity_poly.pdbx_strand_id
1 'polypeptide(L)'
;MKKLALISVFALSASIQAATLDYDSDSFLGEVVKESLTLLPDDYLNSVDDKIIIEQKSFQTDQLFDSEKLCSIDEGVKFGITRKKKITISSKLIELARRIQTNSNCGHGSFRNMLKAVIIHELTHVKDNQEKISINADFQRIVGMKKVQRNSKKRLMNQNSDSSPDAYEFLNLEESLAVNTEYLVLDPEFECRKPATANFLSRKLGIPLKGECQKNFKVIAQSAFLEDNYQLSVSIDPKRIYQIHYLFAGKGQALMSKWGHAMFRLVVCAPFRTVAGPECLNDVSHHLALSYRAYMNDINISYSKGVFGGYPSQLFVLRYLEVQQEYTKFELRDLFSIPLKMTANQKRDFLDLTLERYWTYQGKYYFIDNNCGTETVKHLAMALDDEESRLISSVTPLKIYKDIIKDKNDLTDENIQGLSREQMLEHHYLVESMFSELNDSYQFLRNYMPSFSEKKMKKFLKKTNARARLEDYENFINNSHSMEPKLRKQVAMKLVHLERYLASHFLQDVPKKALQKMNEDKELKEEVMKMGQTLKLLSVQPWEVVNARYGVPTEEEFEIQFPVFISQRKDEIKMSIENQMVNLENILGKSYFAKELNELETLKQIKTLTSEFIYLVNGIK
;
A
#
# COMPACT_ATOMS: atom_id res chain seq x y z
N MET A 1 33.26 63.87 -21.14
CA MET A 1 33.70 63.53 -19.80
C MET A 1 32.63 62.70 -19.08
N LYS A 2 32.75 61.38 -19.16
CA LYS A 2 31.83 60.46 -18.46
C LYS A 2 32.52 59.94 -17.22
N LYS A 3 31.97 60.24 -16.05
CA LYS A 3 32.45 59.72 -14.76
C LYS A 3 31.99 58.28 -14.61
N LEU A 4 32.94 57.33 -14.59
CA LEU A 4 32.74 55.98 -14.10
C LEU A 4 32.68 56.05 -12.57
N ALA A 5 31.55 55.60 -12.00
CA ALA A 5 31.42 55.31 -10.58
C ALA A 5 31.79 53.85 -10.35
N LEU A 6 32.91 53.59 -9.67
CA LEU A 6 33.31 52.28 -9.14
C LEU A 6 32.35 51.95 -7.97
N ILE A 7 31.51 50.97 -8.14
CA ILE A 7 30.77 50.36 -7.01
C ILE A 7 31.65 49.19 -6.51
N SER A 8 32.34 49.41 -5.40
CA SER A 8 33.00 48.35 -4.64
C SER A 8 31.93 47.51 -3.93
N VAL A 9 31.70 46.31 -4.45
CA VAL A 9 30.91 45.29 -3.77
C VAL A 9 31.77 44.74 -2.62
N PHE A 10 31.51 45.17 -1.41
CA PHE A 10 31.97 44.48 -0.22
C PHE A 10 31.19 43.15 -0.12
N ALA A 11 31.85 42.05 -0.49
CA ALA A 11 31.40 40.73 -0.11
C ALA A 11 31.61 40.57 1.40
N LEU A 12 30.57 40.75 2.19
CA LEU A 12 30.56 40.27 3.57
C LEU A 12 30.59 38.72 3.48
N SER A 13 31.77 38.15 3.61
CA SER A 13 31.90 36.75 3.99
C SER A 13 31.45 36.66 5.46
N ALA A 14 30.20 36.35 5.70
CA ALA A 14 29.75 35.85 6.98
C ALA A 14 30.50 34.54 7.22
N SER A 15 31.52 34.54 8.04
CA SER A 15 32.11 33.32 8.59
C SER A 15 31.02 32.66 9.42
N ILE A 16 30.41 31.60 8.88
CA ILE A 16 29.53 30.71 9.66
C ILE A 16 30.44 30.11 10.73
N GLN A 17 30.28 30.55 11.95
CA GLN A 17 31.02 30.06 13.10
C GLN A 17 30.41 28.71 13.46
N ALA A 18 31.12 27.61 13.21
CA ALA A 18 30.68 26.27 13.58
C ALA A 18 30.37 26.19 15.07
N ALA A 19 29.37 25.39 15.43
CA ALA A 19 29.00 25.16 16.83
C ALA A 19 30.22 24.74 17.65
N THR A 20 30.42 25.38 18.81
CA THR A 20 31.40 24.95 19.77
C THR A 20 30.78 24.00 20.78
N LEU A 21 31.37 22.80 20.93
CA LEU A 21 30.92 21.80 21.91
C LEU A 21 31.70 22.00 23.22
N ASP A 22 30.97 22.17 24.32
CA ASP A 22 31.53 22.32 25.68
C ASP A 22 31.20 21.09 26.50
N TYR A 23 32.18 20.24 26.71
CA TYR A 23 32.10 19.02 27.51
C TYR A 23 33.45 18.68 28.11
N ASP A 24 33.47 17.93 29.22
CA ASP A 24 34.69 17.44 29.84
C ASP A 24 35.36 16.36 28.96
N SER A 25 36.36 16.79 28.17
CA SER A 25 37.04 15.97 27.18
C SER A 25 37.85 14.81 27.78
N ASP A 26 38.21 14.89 29.07
CA ASP A 26 39.03 13.90 29.77
C ASP A 26 38.19 12.86 30.50
N SER A 27 36.88 13.06 30.55
CA SER A 27 35.95 12.11 31.12
C SER A 27 35.62 10.98 30.15
N PHE A 28 35.10 9.85 30.70
CA PHE A 28 34.59 8.75 29.87
C PHE A 28 33.41 9.20 28.96
N LEU A 29 32.54 10.10 29.44
CA LEU A 29 31.53 10.71 28.60
C LEU A 29 32.15 11.46 27.44
N GLY A 30 33.22 12.26 27.70
CA GLY A 30 33.94 13.01 26.64
C GLY A 30 34.55 12.10 25.60
N GLU A 31 35.10 10.95 25.99
CA GLU A 31 35.60 9.94 25.06
C GLU A 31 34.47 9.45 24.12
N VAL A 32 33.30 9.07 24.68
CA VAL A 32 32.17 8.58 23.88
C VAL A 32 31.54 9.70 23.01
N VAL A 33 31.53 10.95 23.49
CA VAL A 33 31.14 12.12 22.67
C VAL A 33 32.04 12.24 21.45
N LYS A 34 33.36 12.19 21.62
CA LYS A 34 34.32 12.23 20.49
C LYS A 34 34.03 11.09 19.50
N GLU A 35 33.87 9.86 19.99
CA GLU A 35 33.51 8.73 19.12
C GLU A 35 32.18 8.95 18.37
N SER A 36 31.17 9.49 19.02
CA SER A 36 29.88 9.76 18.38
C SER A 36 29.99 10.81 17.29
N LEU A 37 30.81 11.84 17.51
CA LEU A 37 31.05 12.89 16.51
C LEU A 37 31.80 12.38 15.28
N THR A 38 32.73 11.41 15.42
CA THR A 38 33.42 10.82 14.25
C THR A 38 32.49 9.98 13.36
N LEU A 39 31.29 9.65 13.84
CA LEU A 39 30.26 8.93 13.07
C LEU A 39 29.32 9.88 12.31
N LEU A 40 29.36 11.17 12.61
CA LEU A 40 28.56 12.21 11.97
C LEU A 40 29.42 12.99 10.95
N PRO A 41 28.82 13.61 9.92
CA PRO A 41 29.51 14.50 9.01
C PRO A 41 30.19 15.66 9.76
N ASP A 42 31.35 16.11 9.29
CA ASP A 42 32.07 17.22 9.91
C ASP A 42 31.25 18.52 9.99
N ASP A 43 30.33 18.71 9.05
CA ASP A 43 29.44 19.85 8.96
C ASP A 43 28.08 19.65 9.63
N TYR A 44 27.86 18.51 10.32
CA TYR A 44 26.56 18.14 10.91
C TYR A 44 25.96 19.23 11.80
N LEU A 45 26.80 19.92 12.57
CA LEU A 45 26.40 20.99 13.49
C LEU A 45 26.67 22.42 12.96
N ASN A 46 27.09 22.59 11.70
CA ASN A 46 27.42 23.90 11.15
C ASN A 46 26.26 24.89 11.08
N SER A 47 24.99 24.37 11.05
CA SER A 47 23.82 25.22 11.12
C SER A 47 23.49 25.73 12.53
N VAL A 48 24.21 25.26 13.55
CA VAL A 48 23.99 25.64 14.94
C VAL A 48 24.96 26.73 15.33
N ASP A 49 24.49 27.98 15.44
CA ASP A 49 25.33 29.17 15.64
C ASP A 49 25.86 29.38 17.07
N ASP A 50 25.68 28.41 17.97
CA ASP A 50 25.89 28.59 19.40
C ASP A 50 26.67 27.45 20.07
N LYS A 51 27.08 27.71 21.30
CA LYS A 51 27.73 26.73 22.17
C LYS A 51 26.74 25.68 22.65
N ILE A 52 27.01 24.39 22.38
CA ILE A 52 26.25 23.24 22.86
C ILE A 52 27.00 22.70 24.09
N ILE A 53 26.30 22.58 25.21
CA ILE A 53 26.81 22.05 26.46
C ILE A 53 26.36 20.61 26.65
N ILE A 54 27.27 19.68 26.90
CA ILE A 54 26.99 18.27 27.20
C ILE A 54 27.49 17.96 28.62
N GLU A 55 26.56 17.59 29.49
CA GLU A 55 26.85 17.26 30.89
C GLU A 55 26.19 15.95 31.32
N GLN A 56 26.75 15.31 32.35
CA GLN A 56 26.10 14.17 33.02
C GLN A 56 25.27 14.63 34.22
N LYS A 57 24.13 13.95 34.44
CA LYS A 57 23.28 14.18 35.61
C LYS A 57 22.50 12.93 35.99
N SER A 58 22.28 12.72 37.28
CA SER A 58 21.37 11.69 37.75
C SER A 58 19.91 12.14 37.56
N PHE A 59 19.12 11.27 36.94
CA PHE A 59 17.67 11.46 36.82
C PHE A 59 16.92 10.69 37.92
N GLN A 60 15.73 11.17 38.26
CA GLN A 60 14.87 10.40 39.20
C GLN A 60 14.51 9.02 38.63
N THR A 61 14.48 8.87 37.32
CA THR A 61 14.21 7.62 36.61
C THR A 61 15.39 6.64 36.64
N ASP A 62 16.60 7.07 37.03
CA ASP A 62 17.77 6.18 37.18
C ASP A 62 17.55 5.06 38.20
N GLN A 63 16.60 5.23 39.12
CA GLN A 63 16.21 4.21 40.10
C GLN A 63 15.33 3.10 39.51
N LEU A 64 14.74 3.34 38.34
CA LEU A 64 13.89 2.37 37.63
C LEU A 64 14.71 1.42 36.74
N PHE A 65 16.02 1.61 36.70
CA PHE A 65 16.93 0.70 35.99
C PHE A 65 17.02 -0.65 36.67
N ASP A 66 16.30 -1.62 36.16
CA ASP A 66 16.49 -3.03 36.50
C ASP A 66 17.49 -3.66 35.52
N SER A 67 18.56 -4.26 36.05
CA SER A 67 19.64 -4.85 35.26
C SER A 67 19.18 -5.98 34.31
N GLU A 68 18.05 -6.61 34.60
CA GLU A 68 17.49 -7.70 33.80
C GLU A 68 16.45 -7.22 32.74
N LYS A 69 15.89 -6.02 32.93
CA LYS A 69 14.84 -5.44 32.07
C LYS A 69 15.26 -4.18 31.30
N LEU A 70 16.55 -3.94 31.21
CA LEU A 70 17.17 -2.69 30.77
C LEU A 70 16.77 -2.20 29.37
N CYS A 71 16.14 -3.05 28.57
CA CYS A 71 15.75 -2.72 27.19
C CYS A 71 14.25 -2.74 26.97
N SER A 72 13.45 -3.08 27.98
CA SER A 72 12.03 -2.75 27.94
C SER A 72 11.90 -1.27 28.27
N ILE A 73 11.59 -0.47 27.28
CA ILE A 73 11.22 0.94 27.47
C ILE A 73 9.88 0.94 28.19
N ASP A 74 9.94 0.74 29.52
CA ASP A 74 8.83 1.13 30.38
C ASP A 74 8.70 2.65 30.28
N GLU A 75 7.52 3.12 29.95
CA GLU A 75 7.18 4.52 29.80
C GLU A 75 7.70 5.33 31.01
N GLY A 76 8.89 5.87 30.94
CA GLY A 76 9.39 6.73 32.00
C GLY A 76 10.90 6.80 32.19
N VAL A 77 11.69 5.86 31.70
CA VAL A 77 13.16 5.92 31.83
C VAL A 77 13.73 6.90 30.81
N LYS A 78 14.48 7.89 31.29
CA LYS A 78 15.12 8.91 30.47
C LYS A 78 16.62 8.69 30.46
N PHE A 79 17.18 8.53 29.26
CA PHE A 79 18.63 8.36 29.06
C PHE A 79 19.33 9.66 28.74
N GLY A 80 18.63 10.58 28.04
CA GLY A 80 19.09 11.91 27.68
C GLY A 80 17.96 12.93 27.76
N ILE A 81 18.27 14.20 27.74
CA ILE A 81 17.33 15.32 27.65
C ILE A 81 18.03 16.50 26.99
N THR A 82 17.48 16.97 25.89
CA THR A 82 17.88 18.27 25.28
C THR A 82 16.93 19.37 25.70
N ARG A 83 17.48 20.43 26.27
CA ARG A 83 16.77 21.70 26.55
C ARG A 83 17.49 22.84 25.85
N LYS A 84 16.92 23.30 24.74
CA LYS A 84 17.58 24.27 23.85
C LYS A 84 18.91 23.72 23.33
N LYS A 85 20.04 24.16 23.87
CA LYS A 85 21.40 23.79 23.48
C LYS A 85 22.17 23.08 24.62
N LYS A 86 21.47 22.66 25.64
CA LYS A 86 22.04 21.90 26.76
C LYS A 86 21.54 20.46 26.70
N ILE A 87 22.46 19.56 26.51
CA ILE A 87 22.27 18.11 26.50
C ILE A 87 22.67 17.56 27.87
N THR A 88 21.78 16.83 28.50
CA THR A 88 22.03 16.19 29.79
C THR A 88 21.89 14.68 29.62
N ILE A 89 22.93 13.92 29.94
CA ILE A 89 22.99 12.46 29.81
C ILE A 89 22.88 11.81 31.18
N SER A 90 22.16 10.66 31.29
CA SER A 90 22.00 9.89 32.52
C SER A 90 23.33 9.38 33.06
N SER A 91 23.63 9.73 34.32
CA SER A 91 24.82 9.20 34.99
C SER A 91 24.80 7.68 35.12
N LYS A 92 23.61 7.08 35.23
CA LYS A 92 23.44 5.62 35.28
C LYS A 92 23.77 4.94 33.97
N LEU A 93 23.34 5.51 32.83
CA LEU A 93 23.72 4.98 31.52
C LEU A 93 25.24 5.04 31.31
N ILE A 94 25.88 6.14 31.71
CA ILE A 94 27.34 6.29 31.63
C ILE A 94 28.06 5.24 32.48
N GLU A 95 27.56 4.98 33.71
CA GLU A 95 28.09 3.93 34.60
C GLU A 95 28.01 2.55 33.95
N LEU A 96 26.85 2.20 33.37
CA LEU A 96 26.62 0.94 32.68
C LEU A 96 27.52 0.78 31.46
N ALA A 97 27.60 1.83 30.63
CA ALA A 97 28.45 1.84 29.44
C ALA A 97 29.95 1.66 29.77
N ARG A 98 30.38 2.11 30.94
CA ARG A 98 31.77 1.91 31.45
C ARG A 98 32.03 0.51 31.97
N ARG A 99 31.04 -0.11 32.65
CA ARG A 99 31.23 -1.37 33.37
C ARG A 99 30.92 -2.62 32.53
N ILE A 100 29.90 -2.54 31.68
CA ILE A 100 29.38 -3.70 30.95
C ILE A 100 29.81 -3.62 29.49
N GLN A 101 30.77 -4.44 29.09
CA GLN A 101 31.27 -4.52 27.71
C GLN A 101 30.53 -5.52 26.84
N THR A 102 29.66 -6.37 27.44
CA THR A 102 28.95 -7.42 26.72
C THR A 102 27.58 -6.99 26.21
N ASN A 103 27.09 -7.71 25.21
CA ASN A 103 25.81 -7.46 24.54
C ASN A 103 24.67 -7.28 25.55
N SER A 104 24.03 -6.14 25.45
CA SER A 104 22.72 -5.95 26.02
C SER A 104 21.67 -6.42 25.00
N ASN A 105 20.53 -6.91 25.46
CA ASN A 105 19.36 -7.11 24.59
C ASN A 105 18.77 -5.78 24.06
N CYS A 106 19.48 -4.67 24.21
CA CYS A 106 19.07 -3.34 23.77
C CYS A 106 19.28 -3.18 22.26
N GLY A 107 18.44 -2.39 21.61
CA GLY A 107 18.39 -2.22 20.16
C GLY A 107 19.73 -1.89 19.49
N HIS A 108 20.70 -1.31 20.24
CA HIS A 108 22.05 -0.97 19.75
C HIS A 108 23.14 -1.99 20.15
N GLY A 109 22.78 -3.14 20.74
CA GLY A 109 23.65 -4.28 20.99
C GLY A 109 24.60 -4.14 22.21
N SER A 110 25.01 -2.94 22.63
CA SER A 110 25.84 -2.72 23.81
C SER A 110 25.50 -1.39 24.50
N PHE A 111 25.79 -1.28 25.81
CA PHE A 111 25.58 -0.02 26.54
C PHE A 111 26.45 1.13 26.01
N ARG A 112 27.65 0.85 25.48
CA ARG A 112 28.49 1.88 24.86
C ARG A 112 27.83 2.40 23.57
N ASN A 113 27.30 1.53 22.74
CA ASN A 113 26.54 1.95 21.54
C ASN A 113 25.25 2.66 21.90
N MET A 114 24.54 2.21 22.95
CA MET A 114 23.36 2.90 23.47
C MET A 114 23.71 4.32 23.95
N LEU A 115 24.84 4.51 24.61
CA LEU A 115 25.31 5.85 25.01
C LEU A 115 25.62 6.71 23.77
N LYS A 116 26.26 6.16 22.74
CA LYS A 116 26.45 6.85 21.45
C LYS A 116 25.12 7.21 20.81
N ALA A 117 24.16 6.27 20.79
CA ALA A 117 22.81 6.49 20.24
C ALA A 117 22.14 7.68 20.94
N VAL A 118 22.14 7.71 22.28
CA VAL A 118 21.58 8.83 23.04
C VAL A 118 22.27 10.16 22.74
N ILE A 119 23.59 10.17 22.59
CA ILE A 119 24.33 11.39 22.21
C ILE A 119 23.91 11.87 20.81
N ILE A 120 23.83 10.98 19.82
CA ILE A 120 23.40 11.29 18.45
C ILE A 120 21.95 11.77 18.46
N HIS A 121 21.07 11.10 19.22
CA HIS A 121 19.67 11.46 19.40
C HIS A 121 19.53 12.91 19.89
N GLU A 122 20.19 13.25 20.98
CA GLU A 122 20.11 14.60 21.57
C GLU A 122 20.74 15.67 20.68
N LEU A 123 21.84 15.37 19.96
CA LEU A 123 22.42 16.25 18.95
C LEU A 123 21.45 16.46 17.78
N THR A 124 20.69 15.45 17.39
CA THR A 124 19.67 15.56 16.36
C THR A 124 18.56 16.52 16.78
N HIS A 125 18.13 16.48 18.04
CA HIS A 125 17.18 17.47 18.57
C HIS A 125 17.71 18.90 18.51
N VAL A 126 19.00 19.12 18.80
CA VAL A 126 19.62 20.45 18.67
C VAL A 126 19.56 20.91 17.21
N LYS A 127 19.95 20.05 16.27
CA LYS A 127 19.88 20.33 14.82
C LYS A 127 18.46 20.59 14.34
N ASP A 128 17.51 19.74 14.73
CA ASP A 128 16.10 19.88 14.35
C ASP A 128 15.46 21.17 14.89
N ASN A 129 15.85 21.60 16.09
CA ASN A 129 15.39 22.87 16.64
C ASN A 129 15.77 24.05 15.76
N GLN A 130 16.89 23.98 15.06
CA GLN A 130 17.39 24.99 14.14
C GLN A 130 16.78 24.86 12.73
N GLU A 131 16.86 23.67 12.15
CA GLU A 131 16.54 23.43 10.74
C GLU A 131 15.09 22.99 10.50
N LYS A 132 14.36 22.60 11.56
CA LYS A 132 12.97 22.16 11.47
C LYS A 132 12.74 20.97 10.53
N ILE A 133 13.65 20.00 10.54
CA ILE A 133 13.63 18.82 9.68
C ILE A 133 12.43 17.93 10.00
N SER A 134 12.09 17.74 11.29
CA SER A 134 10.98 16.88 11.73
C SER A 134 9.62 17.34 11.20
N ILE A 135 9.45 18.65 11.00
CA ILE A 135 8.19 19.20 10.45
C ILE A 135 8.19 19.32 8.92
N ASN A 136 9.24 18.85 8.25
CA ASN A 136 9.27 18.77 6.79
C ASN A 136 8.13 17.89 6.28
N ALA A 137 7.46 18.33 5.21
CA ALA A 137 6.29 17.63 4.69
C ALA A 137 6.62 16.20 4.20
N ASP A 138 7.80 16.01 3.64
CA ASP A 138 8.24 14.71 3.14
C ASP A 138 8.56 13.76 4.29
N PHE A 139 9.24 14.23 5.33
CA PHE A 139 9.44 13.43 6.54
C PHE A 139 8.10 12.96 7.14
N GLN A 140 7.14 13.87 7.28
CA GLN A 140 5.80 13.52 7.78
C GLN A 140 5.09 12.49 6.89
N ARG A 141 5.29 12.57 5.57
CA ARG A 141 4.73 11.60 4.61
C ARG A 141 5.40 10.23 4.74
N ILE A 142 6.74 10.18 4.86
CA ILE A 142 7.49 8.92 5.01
C ILE A 142 7.05 8.21 6.28
N VAL A 143 7.14 8.88 7.42
CA VAL A 143 6.82 8.26 8.72
C VAL A 143 5.31 8.11 8.98
N GLY A 144 4.46 8.60 8.07
CA GLY A 144 2.99 8.49 8.20
C GLY A 144 2.39 9.31 9.34
N MET A 145 3.14 10.20 9.95
CA MET A 145 2.67 11.08 11.01
C MET A 145 2.27 12.46 10.48
N LYS A 146 1.17 13.01 10.98
CA LYS A 146 0.86 14.44 10.83
C LYS A 146 1.40 15.20 12.04
N LYS A 147 1.74 16.48 11.88
CA LYS A 147 2.07 17.35 13.01
C LYS A 147 0.98 17.21 14.06
N VAL A 148 1.36 16.77 15.25
CA VAL A 148 0.41 16.44 16.32
C VAL A 148 -0.41 17.68 16.66
N GLN A 149 -1.72 17.56 16.58
CA GLN A 149 -2.61 18.53 17.25
C GLN A 149 -2.31 18.47 18.76
N ARG A 150 -2.26 19.61 19.40
CA ARG A 150 -1.80 19.86 20.79
C ARG A 150 -2.24 18.85 21.87
N ASN A 151 -3.18 17.98 21.61
CA ASN A 151 -3.79 17.07 22.59
C ASN A 151 -3.58 15.56 22.35
N SER A 152 -2.83 15.13 21.33
CA SER A 152 -2.54 13.72 21.15
C SER A 152 -1.02 13.51 21.10
N LYS A 153 -0.48 12.99 22.20
CA LYS A 153 0.96 12.79 22.39
C LYS A 153 1.49 11.49 21.76
N LYS A 154 0.63 10.65 21.19
CA LYS A 154 1.04 9.34 20.64
C LYS A 154 0.58 9.20 19.21
N ARG A 155 1.45 8.73 18.35
CA ARG A 155 1.08 8.20 17.04
C ARG A 155 0.07 7.06 17.24
N LEU A 156 -0.94 7.03 16.40
CA LEU A 156 -1.89 5.94 16.41
C LEU A 156 -1.26 4.75 15.67
N MET A 157 -0.73 3.82 16.44
CA MET A 157 -0.08 2.63 15.93
C MET A 157 -1.07 1.72 15.17
N ASN A 158 -0.62 1.17 14.07
CA ASN A 158 -1.24 0.02 13.46
C ASN A 158 -0.67 -1.24 14.14
N GLN A 159 -1.39 -1.80 15.09
CA GLN A 159 -0.94 -2.91 15.93
C GLN A 159 -0.47 -4.16 15.15
N ASN A 160 -0.84 -4.25 13.88
CA ASN A 160 -0.54 -5.43 13.07
C ASN A 160 0.70 -5.28 12.17
N SER A 161 1.18 -4.06 11.92
CA SER A 161 2.26 -3.80 10.95
C SER A 161 3.31 -2.81 11.44
N ASP A 162 3.24 -2.37 12.70
CA ASP A 162 4.21 -1.42 13.23
C ASP A 162 5.50 -2.14 13.60
N SER A 163 6.45 -2.11 12.69
CA SER A 163 7.78 -2.62 12.87
C SER A 163 8.76 -1.45 13.01
N SER A 164 9.09 -1.11 14.24
CA SER A 164 10.08 -0.09 14.57
C SER A 164 11.27 -0.69 15.30
N PRO A 165 12.48 -0.19 15.07
CA PRO A 165 13.62 -0.59 15.86
C PRO A 165 13.51 -0.14 17.33
N ASP A 166 12.82 0.99 17.55
CA ASP A 166 12.53 1.53 18.88
C ASP A 166 11.14 2.22 18.87
N ALA A 167 10.24 1.74 19.73
CA ALA A 167 8.89 2.29 19.87
C ALA A 167 8.87 3.78 20.30
N TYR A 168 9.98 4.32 20.78
CA TYR A 168 10.12 5.73 21.14
C TYR A 168 9.91 6.66 19.93
N GLU A 169 10.22 6.19 18.72
CA GLU A 169 9.95 6.92 17.48
C GLU A 169 8.48 7.31 17.29
N PHE A 170 7.56 6.62 17.99
CA PHE A 170 6.13 6.86 17.86
C PHE A 170 5.58 7.97 18.76
N LEU A 171 6.40 8.58 19.61
CA LEU A 171 5.93 9.63 20.52
C LEU A 171 5.52 10.91 19.77
N ASN A 172 6.38 11.38 18.88
CA ASN A 172 6.17 12.58 18.06
C ASN A 172 7.14 12.61 16.89
N LEU A 173 7.08 13.65 16.03
CA LEU A 173 7.93 13.78 14.85
C LEU A 173 9.41 14.02 15.22
N GLU A 174 9.66 14.78 16.26
CA GLU A 174 11.00 15.09 16.75
C GLU A 174 11.71 13.82 17.22
N GLU A 175 11.03 12.98 18.02
CA GLU A 175 11.57 11.70 18.47
C GLU A 175 11.71 10.70 17.31
N SER A 176 10.76 10.70 16.37
CA SER A 176 10.87 9.88 15.17
C SER A 176 12.11 10.24 14.33
N LEU A 177 12.41 11.54 14.20
CA LEU A 177 13.62 12.00 13.51
C LEU A 177 14.87 11.53 14.25
N ALA A 178 14.93 11.72 15.55
CA ALA A 178 16.11 11.42 16.37
C ALA A 178 16.39 9.90 16.40
N VAL A 179 15.37 9.06 16.66
CA VAL A 179 15.50 7.60 16.65
C VAL A 179 15.97 7.09 15.29
N ASN A 180 15.34 7.53 14.19
CA ASN A 180 15.77 7.06 12.87
C ASN A 180 17.18 7.56 12.49
N THR A 181 17.62 8.70 13.04
CA THR A 181 19.01 9.20 12.82
C THR A 181 20.04 8.34 13.57
N GLU A 182 19.78 7.99 14.84
CA GLU A 182 20.69 7.12 15.59
C GLU A 182 20.85 5.74 14.93
N TYR A 183 19.75 5.16 14.44
CA TYR A 183 19.79 3.87 13.73
C TYR A 183 20.48 4.00 12.36
N LEU A 184 20.28 5.09 11.60
CA LEU A 184 21.00 5.32 10.35
C LEU A 184 22.52 5.34 10.58
N VAL A 185 22.97 5.91 11.68
CA VAL A 185 24.39 6.04 12.01
C VAL A 185 24.97 4.72 12.53
N LEU A 186 24.25 4.05 13.43
CA LEU A 186 24.77 2.93 14.21
C LEU A 186 24.40 1.53 13.69
N ASP A 187 23.25 1.38 13.02
CA ASP A 187 22.84 0.08 12.50
C ASP A 187 23.20 -0.06 11.01
N PRO A 188 24.10 -0.99 10.65
CA PRO A 188 24.49 -1.20 9.25
C PRO A 188 23.34 -1.66 8.35
N GLU A 189 22.25 -2.23 8.92
CA GLU A 189 21.09 -2.71 8.15
C GLU A 189 20.05 -1.62 7.91
N PHE A 190 20.13 -0.46 8.58
CA PHE A 190 19.06 0.54 8.57
C PHE A 190 18.70 1.02 7.14
N GLU A 191 19.71 1.24 6.30
CA GLU A 191 19.51 1.65 4.90
C GLU A 191 18.66 0.65 4.12
N CYS A 192 18.83 -0.64 4.41
CA CYS A 192 18.09 -1.71 3.75
C CYS A 192 16.68 -1.88 4.33
N ARG A 193 16.55 -1.66 5.64
CA ARG A 193 15.31 -1.86 6.38
C ARG A 193 14.34 -0.69 6.29
N LYS A 194 14.87 0.54 6.16
CA LYS A 194 14.08 1.77 5.98
C LYS A 194 14.66 2.63 4.84
N PRO A 195 14.61 2.15 3.59
CA PRO A 195 15.32 2.78 2.48
C PRO A 195 14.85 4.20 2.16
N ALA A 196 13.55 4.49 2.21
CA ALA A 196 13.02 5.83 1.97
C ALA A 196 13.39 6.80 3.10
N THR A 197 13.30 6.33 4.35
CA THR A 197 13.72 7.11 5.52
C THR A 197 15.23 7.38 5.47
N ALA A 198 16.05 6.38 5.17
CA ALA A 198 17.50 6.52 5.05
C ALA A 198 17.89 7.53 3.95
N ASN A 199 17.26 7.43 2.76
CA ASN A 199 17.49 8.38 1.67
C ASN A 199 17.12 9.82 2.06
N PHE A 200 16.00 10.01 2.77
CA PHE A 200 15.60 11.33 3.27
C PHE A 200 16.60 11.89 4.27
N LEU A 201 16.95 11.12 5.30
CA LEU A 201 17.88 11.54 6.35
C LEU A 201 19.26 11.82 5.79
N SER A 202 19.77 10.97 4.89
CA SER A 202 21.03 11.18 4.19
C SER A 202 21.06 12.54 3.48
N ARG A 203 20.04 12.85 2.69
CA ARG A 203 19.94 14.13 1.98
C ARG A 203 19.82 15.34 2.91
N LYS A 204 19.12 15.21 4.05
CA LYS A 204 18.85 16.32 4.97
C LYS A 204 19.94 16.53 6.01
N LEU A 205 20.58 15.45 6.44
CA LEU A 205 21.59 15.49 7.51
C LEU A 205 23.03 15.37 7.00
N GLY A 206 23.22 15.11 5.70
CA GLY A 206 24.54 14.89 5.11
C GLY A 206 25.18 13.55 5.47
N ILE A 207 24.45 12.64 6.16
CA ILE A 207 24.96 11.33 6.58
C ILE A 207 25.08 10.41 5.36
N PRO A 208 26.28 9.92 5.03
CA PRO A 208 26.47 9.09 3.84
C PRO A 208 25.81 7.72 4.01
N LEU A 209 25.16 7.23 2.95
CA LEU A 209 24.67 5.86 2.89
C LEU A 209 25.82 4.91 2.60
N LYS A 210 25.80 3.73 3.21
CA LYS A 210 26.85 2.71 3.07
C LYS A 210 26.77 1.95 1.74
N GLY A 211 25.60 1.95 1.09
CA GLY A 211 25.40 1.35 -0.24
C GLY A 211 25.43 -0.18 -0.28
N GLU A 212 25.43 -0.84 0.86
CA GLU A 212 25.63 -2.29 0.99
C GLU A 212 24.34 -3.12 0.79
N CYS A 213 23.20 -2.47 0.51
CA CYS A 213 21.93 -3.17 0.37
C CYS A 213 21.83 -3.94 -0.95
N GLN A 214 21.69 -5.25 -0.88
CA GLN A 214 21.18 -6.01 -2.01
C GLN A 214 19.69 -5.67 -2.18
N LYS A 215 19.38 -4.85 -3.18
CA LYS A 215 18.04 -4.32 -3.40
C LYS A 215 17.15 -5.33 -4.15
N ASN A 216 16.88 -6.47 -3.55
CA ASN A 216 15.81 -7.35 -4.01
C ASN A 216 14.54 -7.02 -3.23
N PHE A 217 13.64 -6.31 -3.89
CA PHE A 217 12.34 -5.93 -3.32
C PHE A 217 11.43 -7.17 -3.27
N LYS A 218 11.55 -7.98 -2.20
CA LYS A 218 10.64 -9.10 -1.99
C LYS A 218 9.36 -8.61 -1.37
N VAL A 219 8.25 -8.89 -2.04
CA VAL A 219 6.89 -8.57 -1.59
C VAL A 219 5.99 -9.78 -1.82
N ILE A 220 4.88 -9.82 -1.13
CA ILE A 220 3.86 -10.85 -1.29
C ILE A 220 2.76 -10.27 -2.16
N ALA A 221 2.63 -10.79 -3.38
CA ALA A 221 1.53 -10.41 -4.25
C ALA A 221 0.28 -11.14 -3.78
N GLN A 222 -0.67 -10.39 -3.24
CA GLN A 222 -1.95 -10.96 -2.84
C GLN A 222 -2.77 -11.34 -4.07
N SER A 223 -3.39 -12.52 -4.04
CA SER A 223 -4.30 -13.00 -5.07
C SER A 223 -5.59 -13.51 -4.46
N ALA A 224 -6.69 -13.26 -5.17
CA ALA A 224 -7.98 -13.89 -4.88
C ALA A 224 -8.09 -15.32 -5.46
N PHE A 225 -7.14 -15.73 -6.29
CA PHE A 225 -7.14 -17.00 -7.00
C PHE A 225 -5.85 -17.77 -6.66
N LEU A 226 -6.01 -18.82 -5.87
CA LEU A 226 -4.92 -19.76 -5.56
C LEU A 226 -4.97 -20.90 -6.55
N GLU A 227 -4.13 -20.83 -7.58
CA GLU A 227 -3.83 -21.98 -8.43
C GLU A 227 -2.64 -22.77 -7.87
N ASP A 228 -2.55 -24.07 -8.16
CA ASP A 228 -1.54 -24.98 -7.59
C ASP A 228 -0.07 -24.53 -7.80
N ASN A 229 0.21 -23.64 -8.77
CA ASN A 229 1.53 -23.10 -9.10
C ASN A 229 1.71 -21.62 -8.71
N TYR A 230 0.91 -21.12 -7.79
CA TYR A 230 0.88 -19.71 -7.46
C TYR A 230 2.12 -19.26 -6.66
N GLN A 231 2.94 -18.42 -7.26
CA GLN A 231 4.02 -17.72 -6.55
C GLN A 231 3.47 -16.52 -5.77
N LEU A 232 3.26 -16.69 -4.46
CA LEU A 232 2.86 -15.59 -3.58
C LEU A 232 3.96 -14.54 -3.46
N SER A 233 5.24 -14.92 -3.41
CA SER A 233 6.33 -13.97 -3.37
C SER A 233 6.69 -13.45 -4.76
N VAL A 234 6.89 -12.16 -4.87
CA VAL A 234 7.37 -11.48 -6.07
C VAL A 234 8.61 -10.69 -5.72
N SER A 235 9.68 -10.89 -6.48
CA SER A 235 10.85 -10.03 -6.42
C SER A 235 10.71 -8.93 -7.46
N ILE A 236 10.75 -7.68 -7.00
CA ILE A 236 10.70 -6.50 -7.87
C ILE A 236 12.15 -6.04 -8.12
N ASP A 237 12.66 -6.25 -9.33
CA ASP A 237 13.94 -5.70 -9.74
C ASP A 237 13.72 -4.30 -10.35
N PRO A 238 14.25 -3.23 -9.74
CA PRO A 238 14.12 -1.87 -10.26
C PRO A 238 14.58 -1.70 -11.70
N LYS A 239 15.60 -2.49 -12.12
CA LYS A 239 16.13 -2.45 -13.49
C LYS A 239 15.15 -2.99 -14.54
N ARG A 240 14.17 -3.78 -14.09
CA ARG A 240 13.15 -4.37 -14.95
C ARG A 240 11.86 -3.56 -14.98
N ILE A 241 11.78 -2.43 -14.28
CA ILE A 241 10.62 -1.53 -14.33
C ILE A 241 10.82 -0.53 -15.46
N TYR A 242 10.05 -0.72 -16.53
CA TYR A 242 10.04 0.22 -17.65
C TYR A 242 9.41 1.55 -17.27
N GLN A 243 8.16 1.52 -16.81
CA GLN A 243 7.38 2.70 -16.44
C GLN A 243 6.56 2.46 -15.17
N ILE A 244 6.21 3.56 -14.52
CA ILE A 244 5.22 3.60 -13.44
C ILE A 244 4.03 4.39 -13.96
N HIS A 245 2.83 3.80 -13.92
CA HIS A 245 1.61 4.44 -14.38
C HIS A 245 0.72 4.79 -13.20
N TYR A 246 0.05 5.93 -13.27
CA TYR A 246 -1.14 6.17 -12.46
C TYR A 246 -2.29 5.32 -13.02
N LEU A 247 -2.83 4.45 -12.18
CA LEU A 247 -3.91 3.54 -12.54
C LEU A 247 -5.22 3.99 -11.91
N PHE A 248 -6.20 4.34 -12.75
CA PHE A 248 -7.49 4.87 -12.32
C PHE A 248 -8.62 3.94 -12.75
N ALA A 249 -9.31 3.34 -11.79
CA ALA A 249 -10.58 2.67 -12.06
C ALA A 249 -11.73 3.68 -12.07
N GLY A 250 -12.43 3.78 -13.17
CA GLY A 250 -13.53 4.74 -13.40
C GLY A 250 -14.63 4.66 -12.34
N LYS A 251 -15.62 5.54 -12.40
CA LYS A 251 -16.71 5.61 -11.43
C LYS A 251 -17.52 4.32 -11.39
N GLY A 252 -17.75 3.78 -10.19
CA GLY A 252 -18.65 2.67 -9.94
C GLY A 252 -20.07 3.11 -9.56
N GLN A 253 -20.93 2.12 -9.31
CA GLN A 253 -22.34 2.36 -8.91
C GLN A 253 -22.52 2.45 -7.39
N ALA A 254 -21.69 1.76 -6.62
CA ALA A 254 -21.74 1.80 -5.17
C ALA A 254 -21.27 3.14 -4.62
N LEU A 255 -21.73 3.51 -3.42
CA LEU A 255 -21.39 4.77 -2.77
C LEU A 255 -19.87 4.98 -2.67
N MET A 256 -19.15 3.95 -2.26
CA MET A 256 -17.70 3.95 -2.11
C MET A 256 -16.94 4.07 -3.43
N SER A 257 -17.51 3.56 -4.53
CA SER A 257 -16.88 3.57 -5.85
C SER A 257 -17.26 4.76 -6.73
N LYS A 258 -18.12 5.67 -6.25
CA LYS A 258 -18.56 6.86 -7.02
C LYS A 258 -17.42 7.78 -7.46
N TRP A 259 -16.34 7.83 -6.69
CA TRP A 259 -15.17 8.68 -6.96
C TRP A 259 -14.09 7.98 -7.79
N GLY A 260 -14.29 6.69 -8.10
CA GLY A 260 -13.27 5.84 -8.69
C GLY A 260 -12.34 5.23 -7.65
N HIS A 261 -11.26 4.61 -8.12
CA HIS A 261 -10.18 4.10 -7.27
C HIS A 261 -8.83 4.47 -7.88
N ALA A 262 -7.88 4.88 -7.03
CA ALA A 262 -6.53 5.28 -7.40
C ALA A 262 -5.52 4.21 -6.99
N MET A 263 -4.64 3.88 -7.91
CA MET A 263 -3.59 2.87 -7.76
C MET A 263 -2.38 3.27 -8.60
N PHE A 264 -1.29 2.51 -8.51
CA PHE A 264 -0.22 2.54 -9.49
C PHE A 264 -0.11 1.20 -10.22
N ARG A 265 0.36 1.23 -11.45
CA ARG A 265 0.80 0.05 -12.19
C ARG A 265 2.29 0.13 -12.41
N LEU A 266 3.02 -0.88 -11.96
CA LEU A 266 4.42 -1.09 -12.32
C LEU A 266 4.45 -1.90 -13.60
N VAL A 267 4.98 -1.32 -14.67
CA VAL A 267 5.21 -2.01 -15.94
C VAL A 267 6.52 -2.77 -15.84
N VAL A 268 6.42 -4.03 -15.43
CA VAL A 268 7.55 -4.92 -15.19
C VAL A 268 7.80 -5.75 -16.43
N CYS A 269 9.03 -5.73 -16.94
CA CYS A 269 9.44 -6.50 -18.11
C CYS A 269 9.55 -8.01 -17.79
N ALA A 270 9.20 -8.85 -18.73
CA ALA A 270 9.35 -10.31 -18.62
C ALA A 270 10.83 -10.73 -18.44
N PRO A 271 11.14 -11.83 -17.72
CA PRO A 271 12.51 -12.26 -17.43
C PRO A 271 13.42 -12.41 -18.65
N PHE A 272 12.87 -12.77 -19.80
CA PHE A 272 13.62 -12.96 -21.03
C PHE A 272 14.02 -11.66 -21.74
N ARG A 273 13.51 -10.50 -21.28
CA ARG A 273 13.91 -9.21 -21.87
C ARG A 273 15.23 -8.75 -21.28
N THR A 274 16.16 -8.36 -22.13
CA THR A 274 17.50 -7.90 -21.74
C THR A 274 17.53 -6.43 -21.32
N VAL A 275 16.58 -5.62 -21.84
CA VAL A 275 16.49 -4.19 -21.58
C VAL A 275 15.03 -3.81 -21.31
N ALA A 276 14.81 -2.91 -20.34
CA ALA A 276 13.51 -2.34 -20.10
C ALA A 276 13.16 -1.30 -21.19
N GLY A 277 12.04 -1.54 -21.89
CA GLY A 277 11.62 -0.68 -23.01
C GLY A 277 10.11 -0.82 -23.29
N PRO A 278 9.62 -0.17 -24.37
CA PRO A 278 8.18 -0.13 -24.72
C PRO A 278 7.54 -1.52 -24.86
N GLU A 279 8.33 -2.50 -25.32
CA GLU A 279 7.89 -3.89 -25.45
C GLU A 279 7.38 -4.50 -24.14
N CYS A 280 7.85 -3.97 -23.00
CA CYS A 280 7.42 -4.44 -21.68
C CYS A 280 5.93 -4.15 -21.39
N LEU A 281 5.31 -3.23 -22.11
CA LEU A 281 3.86 -2.97 -22.02
C LEU A 281 3.02 -4.22 -22.36
N ASN A 282 3.57 -5.14 -23.17
CA ASN A 282 2.93 -6.39 -23.54
C ASN A 282 3.12 -7.51 -22.51
N ASP A 283 4.05 -7.35 -21.56
CA ASP A 283 4.37 -8.36 -20.55
C ASP A 283 3.37 -8.33 -19.37
N VAL A 284 2.08 -8.23 -19.66
CA VAL A 284 0.99 -7.91 -18.72
C VAL A 284 0.91 -8.86 -17.53
N SER A 285 1.30 -10.14 -17.72
CA SER A 285 1.34 -11.15 -16.64
C SER A 285 2.41 -10.86 -15.57
N HIS A 286 3.40 -10.02 -15.88
CA HIS A 286 4.45 -9.61 -14.95
C HIS A 286 4.18 -8.29 -14.27
N HIS A 287 3.18 -7.53 -14.73
CA HIS A 287 2.86 -6.23 -14.16
C HIS A 287 2.23 -6.37 -12.78
N LEU A 288 2.52 -5.38 -11.93
CA LEU A 288 1.97 -5.29 -10.59
C LEU A 288 1.12 -4.04 -10.45
N ALA A 289 0.10 -4.12 -9.61
CA ALA A 289 -0.68 -2.98 -9.17
C ALA A 289 -0.42 -2.72 -7.69
N LEU A 290 -0.17 -1.46 -7.35
CA LEU A 290 0.02 -0.99 -5.99
C LEU A 290 -1.23 -0.23 -5.57
N SER A 291 -1.92 -0.70 -4.55
CA SER A 291 -3.23 -0.18 -4.13
C SER A 291 -3.27 0.09 -2.64
N TYR A 292 -3.50 1.35 -2.25
CA TYR A 292 -3.84 1.66 -0.86
C TYR A 292 -5.30 1.33 -0.59
N ARG A 293 -5.53 0.42 0.36
CA ARG A 293 -6.87 -0.02 0.75
C ARG A 293 -7.02 0.03 2.28
N ALA A 294 -8.26 0.15 2.74
CA ALA A 294 -8.56 -0.11 4.14
C ALA A 294 -8.32 -1.59 4.45
N TYR A 295 -7.49 -1.88 5.44
CA TYR A 295 -7.41 -3.23 5.97
C TYR A 295 -8.61 -3.48 6.90
N MET A 296 -9.54 -4.27 6.41
CA MET A 296 -10.78 -4.57 7.11
C MET A 296 -10.71 -6.00 7.69
N ASN A 297 -10.59 -6.08 9.00
CA ASN A 297 -10.69 -7.32 9.74
C ASN A 297 -12.11 -7.62 10.24
N ASP A 298 -13.06 -6.73 9.95
CA ASP A 298 -14.49 -6.91 10.25
C ASP A 298 -15.17 -7.68 9.10
N ILE A 299 -16.06 -8.60 9.44
CA ILE A 299 -16.89 -9.31 8.46
C ILE A 299 -17.87 -8.34 7.77
N ASN A 300 -18.38 -7.35 8.50
CA ASN A 300 -19.20 -6.26 8.00
C ASN A 300 -18.42 -4.95 7.98
N ILE A 301 -18.41 -4.26 6.83
CA ILE A 301 -17.84 -2.93 6.73
C ILE A 301 -18.59 -1.97 7.65
N SER A 302 -17.92 -1.51 8.69
CA SER A 302 -18.46 -0.48 9.56
C SER A 302 -18.21 0.89 8.94
N TYR A 303 -19.27 1.54 8.44
CA TYR A 303 -19.15 2.90 7.90
C TYR A 303 -18.66 3.90 8.94
N SER A 304 -19.06 3.75 10.21
CA SER A 304 -18.55 4.59 11.29
C SER A 304 -17.04 4.43 11.47
N LYS A 305 -16.53 3.20 11.53
CA LYS A 305 -15.06 2.97 11.55
C LYS A 305 -14.37 3.59 10.33
N GLY A 306 -14.96 3.47 9.14
CA GLY A 306 -14.40 4.05 7.91
C GLY A 306 -14.38 5.59 7.91
N VAL A 307 -15.39 6.24 8.50
CA VAL A 307 -15.45 7.70 8.61
C VAL A 307 -14.51 8.22 9.70
N PHE A 308 -14.38 7.51 10.83
CA PHE A 308 -13.58 7.94 11.97
C PHE A 308 -12.16 7.32 12.03
N GLY A 309 -11.70 6.66 10.94
CA GLY A 309 -10.33 6.13 10.85
C GLY A 309 -10.10 4.89 11.72
N GLY A 310 -11.12 4.06 11.90
CA GLY A 310 -11.03 2.80 12.64
C GLY A 310 -10.41 1.65 11.84
N TYR A 311 -10.08 1.85 10.56
CA TYR A 311 -9.37 0.89 9.72
C TYR A 311 -7.95 1.35 9.45
N PRO A 312 -6.94 0.47 9.53
CA PRO A 312 -5.61 0.77 9.04
C PRO A 312 -5.61 1.00 7.53
N SER A 313 -4.77 1.91 7.06
CA SER A 313 -4.44 2.06 5.65
C SER A 313 -3.27 1.14 5.33
N GLN A 314 -3.40 0.31 4.32
CA GLN A 314 -2.36 -0.61 3.92
C GLN A 314 -2.08 -0.52 2.42
N LEU A 315 -0.81 -0.66 2.05
CA LEU A 315 -0.37 -0.82 0.67
C LEU A 315 -0.44 -2.31 0.29
N PHE A 316 -1.27 -2.62 -0.70
CA PHE A 316 -1.40 -3.95 -1.28
C PHE A 316 -0.59 -4.01 -2.58
N VAL A 317 0.14 -5.09 -2.75
CA VAL A 317 0.75 -5.46 -4.03
C VAL A 317 -0.12 -6.55 -4.64
N LEU A 318 -0.63 -6.30 -5.84
CA LEU A 318 -1.59 -7.16 -6.52
C LEU A 318 -1.06 -7.47 -7.93
N ARG A 319 -1.43 -8.62 -8.48
CA ARG A 319 -1.17 -8.87 -9.90
C ARG A 319 -2.08 -8.00 -10.77
N TYR A 320 -1.49 -7.30 -11.72
CA TYR A 320 -2.25 -6.37 -12.55
C TYR A 320 -3.42 -7.02 -13.32
N LEU A 321 -3.23 -8.25 -13.82
CA LEU A 321 -4.30 -8.98 -14.50
C LEU A 321 -5.51 -9.23 -13.61
N GLU A 322 -5.32 -9.50 -12.33
CA GLU A 322 -6.42 -9.69 -11.37
C GLU A 322 -7.15 -8.36 -11.11
N VAL A 323 -6.41 -7.27 -10.95
CA VAL A 323 -6.97 -5.92 -10.83
C VAL A 323 -7.75 -5.53 -12.08
N GLN A 324 -7.21 -5.84 -13.26
CA GLN A 324 -7.91 -5.63 -14.52
C GLN A 324 -9.23 -6.41 -14.55
N GLN A 325 -9.22 -7.70 -14.17
CA GLN A 325 -10.44 -8.51 -14.13
C GLN A 325 -11.43 -8.00 -13.08
N GLU A 326 -10.97 -7.66 -11.88
CA GLU A 326 -11.80 -7.09 -10.81
C GLU A 326 -12.60 -5.89 -11.33
N TYR A 327 -11.92 -4.91 -11.92
CA TYR A 327 -12.59 -3.67 -12.34
C TYR A 327 -13.34 -3.81 -13.65
N THR A 328 -12.78 -4.47 -14.67
CA THR A 328 -13.39 -4.45 -16.01
C THR A 328 -14.47 -5.52 -16.20
N LYS A 329 -14.34 -6.69 -15.55
CA LYS A 329 -15.29 -7.79 -15.70
C LYS A 329 -16.32 -7.85 -14.58
N PHE A 330 -15.89 -7.66 -13.33
CA PHE A 330 -16.81 -7.81 -12.19
C PHE A 330 -17.48 -6.49 -11.80
N GLU A 331 -16.72 -5.39 -11.68
CA GLU A 331 -17.29 -4.09 -11.35
C GLU A 331 -17.82 -3.30 -12.56
N LEU A 332 -17.56 -3.76 -13.76
CA LEU A 332 -17.94 -3.13 -15.03
C LEU A 332 -17.50 -1.66 -15.12
N ARG A 333 -16.25 -1.41 -14.79
CA ARG A 333 -15.63 -0.07 -14.78
C ARG A 333 -14.43 -0.06 -15.72
N ASP A 334 -14.31 1.01 -16.51
CA ASP A 334 -13.12 1.23 -17.33
C ASP A 334 -11.90 1.46 -16.45
N LEU A 335 -10.75 0.97 -16.88
CA LEU A 335 -9.47 1.09 -16.20
C LEU A 335 -8.50 1.92 -17.06
N PHE A 336 -8.10 3.09 -16.55
CA PHE A 336 -7.18 4.01 -17.20
C PHE A 336 -5.78 3.84 -16.61
N SER A 337 -4.77 3.73 -17.45
CA SER A 337 -3.37 3.48 -17.10
C SER A 337 -2.48 4.54 -17.74
N ILE A 338 -2.16 5.60 -17.00
CA ILE A 338 -1.48 6.78 -17.51
C ILE A 338 0.00 6.75 -17.12
N PRO A 339 0.94 6.74 -18.08
CA PRO A 339 2.37 6.74 -17.77
C PRO A 339 2.75 8.03 -17.05
N LEU A 340 3.55 7.90 -15.99
CA LEU A 340 4.12 9.01 -15.25
C LEU A 340 5.53 9.27 -15.76
N LYS A 341 5.82 10.54 -16.03
CA LYS A 341 7.16 10.99 -16.36
C LYS A 341 8.01 11.00 -15.10
N MET A 342 8.99 10.13 -15.06
CA MET A 342 9.88 9.99 -13.91
C MET A 342 11.32 9.75 -14.36
N THR A 343 12.24 10.48 -13.78
CA THR A 343 13.69 10.22 -13.89
C THR A 343 14.05 8.88 -13.23
N ALA A 344 15.23 8.37 -13.51
CA ALA A 344 15.72 7.14 -12.88
C ALA A 344 15.80 7.26 -11.33
N ASN A 345 16.16 8.44 -10.81
CA ASN A 345 16.22 8.70 -9.38
C ASN A 345 14.82 8.77 -8.77
N GLN A 346 13.88 9.45 -9.41
CA GLN A 346 12.48 9.50 -8.96
C GLN A 346 11.82 8.11 -8.95
N LYS A 347 12.10 7.27 -9.96
CA LYS A 347 11.64 5.86 -9.95
C LYS A 347 12.24 5.08 -8.77
N ARG A 348 13.50 5.30 -8.45
CA ARG A 348 14.17 4.66 -7.30
C ARG A 348 13.53 5.11 -5.98
N ASP A 349 13.39 6.42 -5.77
CA ASP A 349 12.76 6.98 -4.56
C ASP A 349 11.31 6.46 -4.41
N PHE A 350 10.57 6.34 -5.52
CA PHE A 350 9.23 5.75 -5.54
C PHE A 350 9.24 4.29 -5.07
N LEU A 351 10.20 3.49 -5.55
CA LEU A 351 10.29 2.07 -5.21
C LEU A 351 10.80 1.85 -3.78
N ASP A 352 11.76 2.64 -3.33
CA ASP A 352 12.26 2.61 -1.95
C ASP A 352 11.10 2.92 -0.98
N LEU A 353 10.28 3.92 -1.31
CA LEU A 353 9.08 4.23 -0.54
C LEU A 353 8.01 3.13 -0.63
N THR A 354 7.83 2.52 -1.81
CA THR A 354 6.91 1.40 -1.98
C THR A 354 7.30 0.25 -1.06
N LEU A 355 8.58 -0.12 -1.05
CA LEU A 355 9.10 -1.23 -0.24
C LEU A 355 8.94 -0.94 1.25
N GLU A 356 9.39 0.21 1.71
CA GLU A 356 9.27 0.59 3.11
C GLU A 356 7.81 0.64 3.56
N ARG A 357 6.92 1.28 2.78
CA ARG A 357 5.50 1.35 3.11
C ARG A 357 4.79 0.01 3.06
N TYR A 358 5.19 -0.87 2.17
CA TYR A 358 4.61 -2.21 2.12
C TYR A 358 4.83 -2.96 3.43
N TRP A 359 6.03 -2.86 4.02
CA TRP A 359 6.40 -3.58 5.23
C TRP A 359 6.14 -2.83 6.55
N THR A 360 6.11 -1.49 6.52
CA THR A 360 6.09 -0.68 7.75
C THR A 360 5.00 0.38 7.80
N TYR A 361 4.21 0.55 6.73
CA TYR A 361 3.29 1.67 6.66
C TYR A 361 2.18 1.58 7.69
N GLN A 362 1.90 2.72 8.28
CA GLN A 362 1.14 2.84 9.49
C GLN A 362 0.28 4.09 9.41
N GLY A 363 -0.74 4.04 8.59
CA GLY A 363 -1.71 5.11 8.48
C GLY A 363 -3.08 4.65 8.91
N LYS A 364 -3.94 5.61 9.19
CA LYS A 364 -5.38 5.36 9.31
C LYS A 364 -6.05 5.62 7.98
N TYR A 365 -6.91 4.71 7.57
CA TYR A 365 -7.75 4.90 6.40
C TYR A 365 -9.04 5.61 6.79
N TYR A 366 -9.29 6.74 6.14
CA TYR A 366 -10.55 7.49 6.27
C TYR A 366 -11.23 7.51 4.91
N PHE A 367 -12.49 7.18 4.86
CA PHE A 367 -13.23 7.18 3.58
C PHE A 367 -13.28 8.55 2.92
N ILE A 368 -13.14 9.62 3.70
CA ILE A 368 -13.23 11.01 3.21
C ILE A 368 -11.85 11.66 3.06
N ASP A 369 -10.99 11.60 4.07
CA ASP A 369 -9.75 12.39 4.12
C ASP A 369 -8.49 11.61 3.71
N ASN A 370 -8.26 10.43 4.29
CA ASN A 370 -7.08 9.60 4.02
C ASN A 370 -7.48 8.31 3.32
N ASN A 371 -7.96 8.45 2.10
CA ASN A 371 -8.42 7.37 1.23
C ASN A 371 -7.34 6.96 0.20
N CYS A 372 -7.68 6.04 -0.69
CA CYS A 372 -6.78 5.59 -1.75
C CYS A 372 -6.20 6.75 -2.59
N GLY A 373 -6.99 7.78 -2.90
CA GLY A 373 -6.52 8.95 -3.64
C GLY A 373 -5.48 9.75 -2.87
N THR A 374 -5.78 10.10 -1.61
CA THR A 374 -4.85 10.85 -0.76
C THR A 374 -3.53 10.11 -0.54
N GLU A 375 -3.60 8.79 -0.26
CA GLU A 375 -2.40 7.98 -0.07
C GLU A 375 -1.58 7.87 -1.36
N THR A 376 -2.24 7.73 -2.51
CA THR A 376 -1.58 7.74 -3.82
C THR A 376 -0.86 9.07 -4.07
N VAL A 377 -1.50 10.21 -3.78
CA VAL A 377 -0.86 11.54 -3.92
C VAL A 377 0.35 11.68 -3.00
N LYS A 378 0.23 11.28 -1.73
CA LYS A 378 1.35 11.33 -0.79
C LYS A 378 2.54 10.48 -1.26
N HIS A 379 2.25 9.29 -1.79
CA HIS A 379 3.28 8.41 -2.31
C HIS A 379 3.97 9.03 -3.54
N LEU A 380 3.17 9.55 -4.47
CA LEU A 380 3.70 10.17 -5.68
C LEU A 380 4.50 11.45 -5.38
N ALA A 381 4.00 12.29 -4.46
CA ALA A 381 4.67 13.54 -4.08
C ALA A 381 6.05 13.34 -3.43
N MET A 382 6.33 12.14 -2.90
CA MET A 382 7.65 11.81 -2.35
C MET A 382 8.69 11.50 -3.44
N ALA A 383 8.23 11.04 -4.58
CA ALA A 383 9.09 10.69 -5.71
C ALA A 383 9.28 11.85 -6.68
N LEU A 384 8.32 12.80 -6.69
CA LEU A 384 8.37 14.01 -7.51
C LEU A 384 9.06 15.14 -6.74
N ASP A 385 9.57 16.14 -7.45
CA ASP A 385 10.03 17.37 -6.81
C ASP A 385 8.86 18.24 -6.32
N ASP A 386 9.19 19.32 -5.58
CA ASP A 386 8.19 20.22 -5.00
C ASP A 386 7.33 20.94 -6.05
N GLU A 387 7.88 21.22 -7.22
CA GLU A 387 7.16 21.89 -8.32
C GLU A 387 6.18 20.92 -8.96
N GLU A 388 6.64 19.74 -9.36
CA GLU A 388 5.81 18.68 -9.95
C GLU A 388 4.70 18.21 -8.98
N SER A 389 5.02 18.06 -7.69
CA SER A 389 4.05 17.60 -6.70
C SER A 389 2.89 18.58 -6.48
N ARG A 390 3.11 19.89 -6.69
CA ARG A 390 2.07 20.94 -6.59
C ARG A 390 1.05 20.88 -7.72
N LEU A 391 1.37 20.24 -8.84
CA LEU A 391 0.43 20.07 -9.96
C LEU A 391 -0.77 19.18 -9.58
N ILE A 392 -0.60 18.35 -8.54
CA ILE A 392 -1.65 17.47 -8.04
C ILE A 392 -2.38 18.17 -6.88
N SER A 393 -3.42 18.91 -7.18
CA SER A 393 -4.16 19.71 -6.20
C SER A 393 -5.29 18.99 -5.49
N SER A 394 -5.55 17.72 -5.82
CA SER A 394 -6.74 16.99 -5.37
C SER A 394 -6.43 15.65 -4.71
N VAL A 395 -7.37 15.21 -3.87
CA VAL A 395 -7.33 13.95 -3.15
C VAL A 395 -8.36 12.92 -3.65
N THR A 396 -9.17 13.27 -4.65
CA THR A 396 -10.12 12.32 -5.22
C THR A 396 -9.53 11.64 -6.46
N PRO A 397 -9.68 10.30 -6.62
CA PRO A 397 -9.08 9.56 -7.73
C PRO A 397 -9.35 10.15 -9.12
N LEU A 398 -10.60 10.54 -9.39
CA LEU A 398 -10.96 11.16 -10.67
C LEU A 398 -10.29 12.51 -10.90
N LYS A 399 -10.13 13.32 -9.87
CA LYS A 399 -9.53 14.65 -10.03
C LYS A 399 -8.02 14.55 -10.15
N ILE A 400 -7.40 13.61 -9.44
CA ILE A 400 -5.97 13.28 -9.63
C ILE A 400 -5.72 12.85 -11.08
N TYR A 401 -6.56 11.95 -11.62
CA TYR A 401 -6.50 11.57 -13.03
C TYR A 401 -6.56 12.79 -13.95
N LYS A 402 -7.49 13.72 -13.69
CA LYS A 402 -7.62 14.95 -14.48
C LYS A 402 -6.44 15.91 -14.33
N ASP A 403 -5.87 16.02 -13.14
CA ASP A 403 -4.70 16.85 -12.89
C ASP A 403 -3.50 16.31 -13.69
N ILE A 404 -3.25 15.00 -13.66
CA ILE A 404 -2.16 14.35 -14.40
C ILE A 404 -2.30 14.55 -15.92
N ILE A 405 -3.49 14.36 -16.50
CA ILE A 405 -3.66 14.47 -17.96
C ILE A 405 -3.74 15.92 -18.46
N LYS A 406 -4.04 16.88 -17.58
CA LYS A 406 -4.17 18.29 -17.93
C LYS A 406 -2.82 18.95 -18.17
N ASP A 407 -1.83 18.61 -17.33
CA ASP A 407 -0.49 19.19 -17.35
C ASP A 407 0.46 18.26 -18.12
N LYS A 408 0.43 18.41 -19.45
CA LYS A 408 0.92 17.44 -20.43
C LYS A 408 2.42 17.18 -20.39
N ASN A 409 3.23 18.12 -19.91
CA ASN A 409 4.68 18.06 -20.07
C ASN A 409 5.40 17.77 -18.74
N ASP A 410 4.72 17.95 -17.60
CA ASP A 410 5.36 17.88 -16.30
C ASP A 410 5.12 16.52 -15.61
N LEU A 411 3.89 15.98 -15.68
CA LEU A 411 3.55 14.72 -15.03
C LEU A 411 3.46 13.52 -15.98
N THR A 412 3.28 13.77 -17.30
CA THR A 412 3.27 12.72 -18.33
C THR A 412 3.81 13.27 -19.65
N ASP A 413 4.58 12.46 -20.37
CA ASP A 413 5.07 12.82 -21.72
C ASP A 413 3.97 12.71 -22.79
N GLU A 414 2.82 12.11 -22.45
CA GLU A 414 1.79 11.76 -23.39
C GLU A 414 0.65 12.78 -23.41
N ASN A 415 0.22 13.19 -24.59
CA ASN A 415 -0.95 14.05 -24.78
C ASN A 415 -2.25 13.24 -24.62
N ILE A 416 -2.47 12.65 -23.47
CA ILE A 416 -3.62 11.78 -23.18
C ILE A 416 -4.96 12.50 -23.41
N GLN A 417 -5.04 13.79 -23.08
CA GLN A 417 -6.28 14.56 -23.21
C GLN A 417 -6.73 14.72 -24.68
N GLY A 418 -5.80 14.67 -25.62
CA GLY A 418 -6.08 14.79 -27.06
C GLY A 418 -6.34 13.47 -27.77
N LEU A 419 -6.16 12.32 -27.08
CA LEU A 419 -6.35 11.01 -27.67
C LEU A 419 -7.84 10.64 -27.77
N SER A 420 -8.23 10.03 -28.89
CA SER A 420 -9.52 9.37 -29.00
C SER A 420 -9.56 8.11 -28.11
N ARG A 421 -10.76 7.58 -27.88
CA ARG A 421 -10.93 6.33 -27.12
C ARG A 421 -10.18 5.16 -27.77
N GLU A 422 -10.23 5.06 -29.09
CA GLU A 422 -9.54 4.05 -29.89
C GLU A 422 -8.02 4.16 -29.73
N GLN A 423 -7.48 5.38 -29.80
CA GLN A 423 -6.06 5.63 -29.57
C GLN A 423 -5.64 5.27 -28.15
N MET A 424 -6.47 5.57 -27.14
CA MET A 424 -6.18 5.16 -25.75
C MET A 424 -6.14 3.63 -25.59
N LEU A 425 -6.99 2.89 -26.30
CA LEU A 425 -6.98 1.44 -26.34
C LEU A 425 -5.71 0.91 -27.02
N GLU A 426 -5.35 1.46 -28.17
CA GLU A 426 -4.17 1.08 -28.94
C GLU A 426 -2.86 1.29 -28.17
N HIS A 427 -2.77 2.39 -27.41
CA HIS A 427 -1.62 2.70 -26.55
C HIS A 427 -1.65 1.99 -25.18
N HIS A 428 -2.62 1.12 -24.92
CA HIS A 428 -2.81 0.47 -23.62
C HIS A 428 -3.03 1.42 -22.42
N TYR A 429 -3.53 2.65 -22.71
CA TYR A 429 -3.89 3.64 -21.67
C TYR A 429 -5.32 3.47 -21.16
N LEU A 430 -6.12 2.69 -21.86
CA LEU A 430 -7.48 2.32 -21.48
C LEU A 430 -7.67 0.81 -21.63
N VAL A 431 -8.24 0.20 -20.61
CA VAL A 431 -8.85 -1.13 -20.69
C VAL A 431 -10.34 -0.95 -20.51
N GLU A 432 -11.10 -1.27 -21.53
CA GLU A 432 -12.56 -1.16 -21.48
C GLU A 432 -13.17 -2.18 -20.54
N SER A 433 -14.20 -1.74 -19.83
CA SER A 433 -15.06 -2.65 -19.10
C SER A 433 -15.93 -3.47 -20.06
N MET A 434 -16.28 -4.66 -19.64
CA MET A 434 -17.23 -5.51 -20.37
C MET A 434 -18.67 -4.93 -20.41
N PHE A 435 -18.90 -3.76 -19.80
CA PHE A 435 -20.23 -3.16 -19.74
C PHE A 435 -20.82 -2.88 -21.13
N SER A 436 -20.03 -2.36 -22.05
CA SER A 436 -20.49 -2.07 -23.42
C SER A 436 -20.92 -3.35 -24.12
N GLU A 437 -20.06 -4.36 -24.11
CA GLU A 437 -20.30 -5.65 -24.75
C GLU A 437 -21.52 -6.41 -24.14
N LEU A 438 -21.63 -6.38 -22.81
CA LEU A 438 -22.79 -6.93 -22.12
C LEU A 438 -24.08 -6.17 -22.43
N ASN A 439 -23.99 -4.84 -22.50
CA ASN A 439 -25.15 -4.03 -22.87
C ASN A 439 -25.58 -4.28 -24.31
N ASP A 440 -24.66 -4.43 -25.25
CA ASP A 440 -24.96 -4.75 -26.65
C ASP A 440 -25.57 -6.16 -26.76
N SER A 441 -25.04 -7.11 -26.00
CA SER A 441 -25.64 -8.45 -25.89
C SER A 441 -27.06 -8.39 -25.32
N TYR A 442 -27.27 -7.60 -24.27
CA TYR A 442 -28.57 -7.39 -23.67
C TYR A 442 -29.57 -6.73 -24.66
N GLN A 443 -29.15 -5.63 -25.34
CA GLN A 443 -30.04 -4.96 -26.31
C GLN A 443 -30.39 -5.85 -27.50
N PHE A 444 -29.45 -6.67 -27.95
CA PHE A 444 -29.69 -7.63 -29.01
C PHE A 444 -30.71 -8.71 -28.57
N LEU A 445 -30.52 -9.31 -27.38
CA LEU A 445 -31.38 -10.37 -26.85
C LEU A 445 -32.80 -9.89 -26.53
N ARG A 446 -33.00 -8.61 -26.23
CA ARG A 446 -34.34 -8.01 -26.05
C ARG A 446 -35.29 -8.22 -27.22
N ASN A 447 -34.77 -8.39 -28.43
CA ASN A 447 -35.57 -8.63 -29.61
C ASN A 447 -36.15 -10.06 -29.67
N TYR A 448 -35.63 -10.95 -28.85
CA TYR A 448 -35.95 -12.38 -28.86
C TYR A 448 -36.48 -12.92 -27.52
N MET A 449 -36.27 -12.18 -26.42
CA MET A 449 -36.51 -12.64 -25.05
C MET A 449 -37.44 -11.68 -24.32
N PRO A 450 -38.72 -12.06 -24.08
CA PRO A 450 -39.69 -11.22 -23.35
C PRO A 450 -39.26 -10.83 -21.94
N SER A 451 -38.53 -11.70 -21.23
CA SER A 451 -38.00 -11.39 -19.89
C SER A 451 -37.02 -10.21 -19.88
N PHE A 452 -36.43 -9.82 -21.04
CA PHE A 452 -35.53 -8.66 -21.20
C PHE A 452 -36.33 -7.37 -21.49
N SER A 453 -37.38 -7.12 -20.76
CA SER A 453 -38.33 -6.01 -20.99
C SER A 453 -37.78 -4.61 -20.65
N GLU A 454 -36.83 -4.51 -19.71
CA GLU A 454 -36.28 -3.23 -19.29
C GLU A 454 -35.46 -2.55 -20.42
N LYS A 455 -35.68 -1.25 -20.66
CA LYS A 455 -34.91 -0.52 -21.69
C LYS A 455 -33.42 -0.39 -21.37
N LYS A 456 -33.06 -0.39 -20.08
CA LYS A 456 -31.68 -0.23 -19.60
C LYS A 456 -31.22 -1.49 -18.88
N MET A 457 -30.11 -2.07 -19.32
CA MET A 457 -29.49 -3.24 -18.69
C MET A 457 -29.29 -3.04 -17.16
N LYS A 458 -28.90 -1.84 -16.72
CA LYS A 458 -28.75 -1.53 -15.28
C LYS A 458 -30.04 -1.71 -14.46
N LYS A 459 -31.21 -1.48 -15.06
CA LYS A 459 -32.50 -1.73 -14.41
C LYS A 459 -32.84 -3.22 -14.43
N PHE A 460 -32.56 -3.87 -15.54
CA PHE A 460 -32.72 -5.32 -15.69
C PHE A 460 -31.91 -6.08 -14.63
N LEU A 461 -30.64 -5.76 -14.45
CA LEU A 461 -29.78 -6.40 -13.43
C LEU A 461 -30.35 -6.37 -12.00
N LYS A 462 -31.16 -5.34 -11.68
CA LYS A 462 -31.81 -5.21 -10.35
C LYS A 462 -33.09 -6.00 -10.20
N LYS A 463 -33.74 -6.36 -11.31
CA LYS A 463 -35.08 -6.95 -11.33
C LYS A 463 -35.16 -8.30 -12.04
N THR A 464 -34.00 -8.78 -12.54
CA THR A 464 -33.97 -10.01 -13.31
C THR A 464 -34.42 -11.22 -12.47
N ASN A 465 -35.07 -12.15 -13.12
CA ASN A 465 -35.58 -13.40 -12.55
C ASN A 465 -35.07 -14.55 -13.43
N ALA A 466 -34.31 -15.48 -12.85
CA ALA A 466 -33.70 -16.58 -13.59
C ALA A 466 -34.79 -17.52 -14.16
N ARG A 467 -35.88 -17.74 -13.44
CA ARG A 467 -36.99 -18.62 -13.91
C ARG A 467 -37.62 -18.08 -15.19
N ALA A 468 -37.94 -16.79 -15.24
CA ALA A 468 -38.51 -16.18 -16.45
C ALA A 468 -37.52 -16.23 -17.62
N ARG A 469 -36.22 -16.09 -17.37
CA ARG A 469 -35.20 -16.23 -18.40
C ARG A 469 -35.08 -17.66 -18.91
N LEU A 470 -35.12 -18.65 -18.02
CA LEU A 470 -35.11 -20.07 -18.39
C LEU A 470 -36.26 -20.40 -19.34
N GLU A 471 -37.46 -19.99 -18.99
CA GLU A 471 -38.68 -20.21 -19.82
C GLU A 471 -38.56 -19.55 -21.21
N ASP A 472 -38.01 -18.34 -21.28
CA ASP A 472 -37.73 -17.66 -22.55
C ASP A 472 -36.71 -18.43 -23.40
N TYR A 473 -35.65 -18.96 -22.76
CA TYR A 473 -34.61 -19.69 -23.49
C TYR A 473 -35.09 -21.01 -24.02
N GLU A 474 -35.84 -21.78 -23.21
CA GLU A 474 -36.51 -23.02 -23.65
C GLU A 474 -37.42 -22.76 -24.85
N ASN A 475 -38.29 -21.75 -24.74
CA ASN A 475 -39.19 -21.35 -25.83
C ASN A 475 -38.42 -20.93 -27.09
N PHE A 476 -37.36 -20.12 -26.93
CA PHE A 476 -36.55 -19.67 -28.06
C PHE A 476 -35.83 -20.85 -28.74
N ILE A 477 -35.17 -21.72 -27.98
CA ILE A 477 -34.43 -22.86 -28.50
C ILE A 477 -35.34 -23.78 -29.28
N ASN A 478 -36.50 -24.12 -28.73
CA ASN A 478 -37.50 -25.00 -29.35
C ASN A 478 -38.04 -24.42 -30.67
N ASN A 479 -38.20 -23.10 -30.76
CA ASN A 479 -38.72 -22.44 -31.95
C ASN A 479 -37.67 -21.92 -32.93
N SER A 480 -36.38 -22.05 -32.61
CA SER A 480 -35.27 -21.47 -33.40
C SER A 480 -34.80 -22.32 -34.57
N HIS A 481 -35.35 -23.50 -34.77
CA HIS A 481 -34.93 -24.46 -35.83
C HIS A 481 -35.05 -23.88 -37.24
N SER A 482 -36.03 -23.01 -37.50
CA SER A 482 -36.26 -22.34 -38.77
C SER A 482 -35.44 -21.04 -38.97
N MET A 483 -34.69 -20.63 -37.94
CA MET A 483 -33.88 -19.40 -38.03
C MET A 483 -32.61 -19.61 -38.89
N GLU A 484 -32.13 -18.50 -39.47
CA GLU A 484 -30.83 -18.50 -40.12
C GLU A 484 -29.73 -19.00 -39.17
N PRO A 485 -28.89 -19.98 -39.57
CA PRO A 485 -27.87 -20.56 -38.70
C PRO A 485 -26.92 -19.53 -38.09
N LYS A 486 -26.52 -18.50 -38.82
CA LYS A 486 -25.67 -17.41 -38.34
C LYS A 486 -26.33 -16.61 -37.22
N LEU A 487 -27.60 -16.29 -37.35
CA LEU A 487 -28.35 -15.55 -36.33
C LEU A 487 -28.56 -16.39 -35.08
N ARG A 488 -28.88 -17.68 -35.25
CA ARG A 488 -29.03 -18.64 -34.16
C ARG A 488 -27.75 -18.78 -33.34
N LYS A 489 -26.59 -18.84 -34.01
CA LYS A 489 -25.27 -18.85 -33.38
C LYS A 489 -24.99 -17.55 -32.62
N GLN A 490 -25.34 -16.40 -33.18
CA GLN A 490 -25.18 -15.10 -32.51
C GLN A 490 -26.00 -15.04 -31.21
N VAL A 491 -27.26 -15.47 -31.22
CA VAL A 491 -28.10 -15.51 -30.02
C VAL A 491 -27.47 -16.42 -28.98
N ALA A 492 -27.05 -17.65 -29.33
CA ALA A 492 -26.43 -18.59 -28.41
C ALA A 492 -25.19 -18.00 -27.71
N MET A 493 -24.28 -17.37 -28.47
CA MET A 493 -23.09 -16.75 -27.92
C MET A 493 -23.41 -15.61 -26.96
N LYS A 494 -24.36 -14.74 -27.33
CA LYS A 494 -24.75 -13.61 -26.48
C LYS A 494 -25.48 -14.04 -25.21
N LEU A 495 -26.27 -15.11 -25.28
CA LEU A 495 -26.90 -15.73 -24.11
C LEU A 495 -25.85 -16.24 -23.12
N VAL A 496 -24.90 -17.07 -23.58
CA VAL A 496 -23.84 -17.60 -22.72
C VAL A 496 -23.02 -16.48 -22.09
N HIS A 497 -22.69 -15.46 -22.87
CA HIS A 497 -21.92 -14.31 -22.39
C HIS A 497 -22.66 -13.56 -21.27
N LEU A 498 -23.93 -13.24 -21.47
CA LEU A 498 -24.74 -12.54 -20.49
C LEU A 498 -25.02 -13.39 -19.24
N GLU A 499 -25.34 -14.68 -19.41
CA GLU A 499 -25.64 -15.56 -18.27
C GLU A 499 -24.42 -15.87 -17.40
N ARG A 500 -23.21 -15.97 -17.98
CA ARG A 500 -21.97 -16.07 -17.19
C ARG A 500 -21.80 -14.86 -16.26
N TYR A 501 -22.08 -13.67 -16.78
CA TYR A 501 -22.04 -12.46 -15.95
C TYR A 501 -23.11 -12.48 -14.86
N LEU A 502 -24.38 -12.83 -15.20
CA LEU A 502 -25.48 -12.86 -14.26
C LEU A 502 -25.27 -13.88 -13.13
N ALA A 503 -24.74 -15.06 -13.45
CA ALA A 503 -24.41 -16.08 -12.47
C ALA A 503 -23.28 -15.60 -11.52
N SER A 504 -22.22 -15.01 -12.07
CA SER A 504 -21.13 -14.45 -11.27
C SER A 504 -21.62 -13.32 -10.36
N HIS A 505 -22.45 -12.43 -10.86
CA HIS A 505 -23.05 -11.34 -10.08
C HIS A 505 -23.94 -11.86 -8.95
N PHE A 506 -24.75 -12.88 -9.23
CA PHE A 506 -25.58 -13.52 -8.22
C PHE A 506 -24.73 -14.11 -7.09
N LEU A 507 -23.71 -14.89 -7.43
CA LEU A 507 -22.81 -15.52 -6.44
C LEU A 507 -22.10 -14.49 -5.54
N GLN A 508 -21.81 -13.30 -6.05
CA GLN A 508 -21.21 -12.20 -5.27
C GLN A 508 -22.22 -11.50 -4.34
N ASP A 509 -23.52 -11.55 -4.67
CA ASP A 509 -24.55 -10.88 -3.86
C ASP A 509 -25.06 -11.74 -2.70
N VAL A 510 -24.95 -13.07 -2.78
CA VAL A 510 -25.39 -13.98 -1.71
C VAL A 510 -24.66 -13.71 -0.38
N PRO A 511 -23.32 -13.61 -0.34
CA PRO A 511 -22.61 -13.27 0.90
C PRO A 511 -23.04 -11.92 1.49
N LYS A 512 -23.29 -10.92 0.64
CA LYS A 512 -23.76 -9.60 1.10
C LYS A 512 -25.13 -9.66 1.76
N LYS A 513 -26.05 -10.47 1.21
CA LYS A 513 -27.38 -10.70 1.79
C LYS A 513 -27.28 -11.49 3.09
N ALA A 514 -26.40 -12.50 3.13
CA ALA A 514 -26.15 -13.27 4.35
C ALA A 514 -25.63 -12.38 5.49
N LEU A 515 -24.68 -11.48 5.19
CA LEU A 515 -24.18 -10.48 6.13
C LEU A 515 -25.27 -9.55 6.68
N GLN A 516 -26.24 -9.15 5.85
CA GLN A 516 -27.34 -8.30 6.29
C GLN A 516 -28.28 -9.02 7.27
N LYS A 517 -28.44 -10.33 7.10
CA LYS A 517 -29.34 -11.17 7.90
C LYS A 517 -28.67 -11.91 9.06
N MET A 518 -27.34 -11.85 9.18
CA MET A 518 -26.58 -12.63 10.17
C MET A 518 -26.99 -12.42 11.64
N ASN A 519 -27.65 -11.29 11.95
CA ASN A 519 -28.11 -11.00 13.31
C ASN A 519 -29.49 -11.59 13.62
N GLU A 520 -30.19 -12.13 12.62
CA GLU A 520 -31.54 -12.72 12.76
C GLU A 520 -31.49 -14.19 13.23
N ASP A 521 -30.32 -14.85 13.02
CA ASP A 521 -30.16 -16.27 13.29
C ASP A 521 -28.75 -16.61 13.74
N LYS A 522 -28.62 -17.38 14.85
CA LYS A 522 -27.32 -17.74 15.42
C LYS A 522 -26.51 -18.66 14.52
N GLU A 523 -27.15 -19.66 13.88
CA GLU A 523 -26.47 -20.59 12.98
C GLU A 523 -25.99 -19.87 11.71
N LEU A 524 -26.84 -19.00 11.14
CA LEU A 524 -26.43 -18.15 10.01
C LEU A 524 -25.21 -17.29 10.37
N LYS A 525 -25.21 -16.73 11.58
CA LYS A 525 -24.07 -15.96 12.07
C LYS A 525 -22.80 -16.80 12.12
N GLU A 526 -22.89 -18.03 12.61
CA GLU A 526 -21.76 -18.96 12.67
C GLU A 526 -21.22 -19.31 11.27
N GLU A 527 -22.10 -19.60 10.30
CA GLU A 527 -21.69 -19.90 8.91
C GLU A 527 -21.07 -18.67 8.21
N VAL A 528 -21.63 -17.48 8.40
CA VAL A 528 -21.07 -16.23 7.88
C VAL A 528 -19.71 -15.94 8.54
N MET A 529 -19.56 -16.24 9.83
CA MET A 529 -18.27 -16.09 10.53
C MET A 529 -17.22 -17.04 9.98
N LYS A 530 -17.56 -18.31 9.73
CA LYS A 530 -16.65 -19.30 9.11
C LYS A 530 -16.21 -18.83 7.71
N MET A 531 -17.16 -18.37 6.89
CA MET A 531 -16.84 -17.82 5.57
C MET A 531 -15.91 -16.60 5.66
N GLY A 532 -16.14 -15.71 6.63
CA GLY A 532 -15.27 -14.56 6.88
C GLY A 532 -13.87 -14.97 7.33
N GLN A 533 -13.74 -15.99 8.16
CA GLN A 533 -12.43 -16.55 8.56
C GLN A 533 -11.66 -17.11 7.35
N THR A 534 -12.35 -17.81 6.47
CA THR A 534 -11.75 -18.33 5.23
C THR A 534 -11.24 -17.20 4.32
N LEU A 535 -12.05 -16.16 4.11
CA LEU A 535 -11.61 -14.98 3.35
C LEU A 535 -10.40 -14.29 4.00
N LYS A 536 -10.33 -14.28 5.34
CA LYS A 536 -9.18 -13.77 6.08
C LYS A 536 -7.92 -14.61 5.86
N LEU A 537 -8.05 -15.94 5.79
CA LEU A 537 -6.93 -16.85 5.47
C LEU A 537 -6.36 -16.61 4.06
N LEU A 538 -7.21 -16.21 3.12
CA LEU A 538 -6.80 -15.85 1.75
C LEU A 538 -6.12 -14.46 1.68
N SER A 539 -6.36 -13.60 2.67
CA SER A 539 -5.77 -12.26 2.78
C SER A 539 -4.50 -12.31 3.64
N VAL A 540 -3.42 -12.83 3.08
CA VAL A 540 -2.13 -12.95 3.75
C VAL A 540 -1.53 -11.55 3.98
N GLN A 541 -1.18 -11.27 5.23
CA GLN A 541 -0.52 -10.00 5.57
C GLN A 541 1.00 -10.16 5.60
N PRO A 542 1.78 -9.16 5.17
CA PRO A 542 3.24 -9.26 5.13
C PRO A 542 3.86 -9.70 6.46
N TRP A 543 3.43 -9.11 7.57
CA TRP A 543 3.95 -9.43 8.92
C TRP A 543 3.51 -10.80 9.47
N GLU A 544 2.44 -11.40 8.93
CA GLU A 544 2.07 -12.78 9.26
C GLU A 544 3.02 -13.79 8.60
N VAL A 545 3.67 -13.38 7.50
CA VAL A 545 4.56 -14.23 6.70
C VAL A 545 5.98 -14.14 7.18
N VAL A 546 6.46 -12.92 7.42
CA VAL A 546 7.82 -12.67 7.88
C VAL A 546 7.78 -11.71 9.06
N ASN A 547 8.19 -12.20 10.21
CA ASN A 547 8.42 -11.40 11.40
C ASN A 547 9.83 -10.81 11.32
N ALA A 548 9.96 -9.68 10.65
CA ALA A 548 11.22 -8.96 10.55
C ALA A 548 11.63 -8.37 11.92
N ARG A 549 12.92 -8.22 12.15
CA ARG A 549 13.43 -7.50 13.33
C ARG A 549 12.85 -6.09 13.42
N TYR A 550 12.83 -5.37 12.30
CA TYR A 550 12.10 -4.13 12.04
C TYR A 550 12.17 -3.81 10.54
N GLY A 551 11.29 -2.94 10.08
CA GLY A 551 11.33 -2.45 8.70
C GLY A 551 11.13 -3.53 7.65
N VAL A 552 11.85 -3.39 6.55
CA VAL A 552 11.88 -4.38 5.47
C VAL A 552 12.68 -5.60 5.92
N PRO A 553 12.15 -6.82 5.76
CA PRO A 553 12.88 -8.05 6.08
C PRO A 553 14.18 -8.15 5.27
N THR A 554 15.21 -8.71 5.89
CA THR A 554 16.40 -9.14 5.13
C THR A 554 16.06 -10.32 4.23
N GLU A 555 16.92 -10.61 3.25
CA GLU A 555 16.75 -11.78 2.39
C GLU A 555 16.76 -13.06 3.20
N GLU A 556 17.64 -13.17 4.19
CA GLU A 556 17.73 -14.31 5.09
C GLU A 556 16.45 -14.50 5.92
N GLU A 557 15.92 -13.44 6.55
CA GLU A 557 14.66 -13.50 7.28
C GLU A 557 13.50 -13.98 6.39
N PHE A 558 13.46 -13.50 5.14
CA PHE A 558 12.43 -13.88 4.19
C PHE A 558 12.57 -15.33 3.74
N GLU A 559 13.77 -15.77 3.38
CA GLU A 559 14.01 -17.12 2.86
C GLU A 559 13.86 -18.22 3.91
N ILE A 560 14.08 -17.90 5.18
CA ILE A 560 13.85 -18.84 6.28
C ILE A 560 12.35 -18.92 6.61
N GLN A 561 11.66 -17.80 6.73
CA GLN A 561 10.29 -17.78 7.28
C GLN A 561 9.20 -18.02 6.23
N PHE A 562 9.38 -17.50 4.99
CA PHE A 562 8.37 -17.63 3.94
C PHE A 562 8.04 -19.09 3.55
N PRO A 563 9.01 -20.01 3.33
CA PRO A 563 8.70 -21.40 3.02
C PRO A 563 7.97 -22.11 4.17
N VAL A 564 8.32 -21.82 5.41
CA VAL A 564 7.67 -22.40 6.60
C VAL A 564 6.20 -21.96 6.65
N PHE A 565 5.95 -20.67 6.46
CA PHE A 565 4.59 -20.12 6.42
C PHE A 565 3.76 -20.79 5.31
N ILE A 566 4.31 -20.90 4.09
CA ILE A 566 3.59 -21.50 2.97
C ILE A 566 3.29 -22.97 3.24
N SER A 567 4.25 -23.74 3.77
CA SER A 567 4.04 -25.17 4.07
C SER A 567 2.94 -25.39 5.12
N GLN A 568 2.87 -24.53 6.13
CA GLN A 568 1.84 -24.60 7.18
C GLN A 568 0.46 -24.17 6.68
N ARG A 569 0.39 -23.17 5.81
CA ARG A 569 -0.89 -22.59 5.36
C ARG A 569 -1.49 -23.21 4.10
N LYS A 570 -0.72 -23.93 3.30
CA LYS A 570 -1.19 -24.49 2.01
C LYS A 570 -2.41 -25.39 2.20
N ASP A 571 -2.36 -26.28 3.18
CA ASP A 571 -3.45 -27.23 3.45
C ASP A 571 -4.66 -26.53 4.08
N GLU A 572 -4.44 -25.56 4.97
CA GLU A 572 -5.51 -24.75 5.56
C GLU A 572 -6.26 -23.94 4.49
N ILE A 573 -5.53 -23.34 3.57
CA ILE A 573 -6.10 -22.56 2.46
C ILE A 573 -6.89 -23.48 1.53
N LYS A 574 -6.35 -24.66 1.18
CA LYS A 574 -7.04 -25.63 0.33
C LYS A 574 -8.34 -26.12 0.95
N MET A 575 -8.30 -26.59 2.18
CA MET A 575 -9.50 -26.99 2.94
C MET A 575 -10.50 -25.84 3.08
N SER A 576 -10.01 -24.62 3.26
CA SER A 576 -10.85 -23.44 3.39
C SER A 576 -11.61 -23.11 2.10
N ILE A 577 -10.96 -23.25 0.94
CA ILE A 577 -11.62 -23.05 -0.37
C ILE A 577 -12.68 -24.13 -0.61
N GLU A 578 -12.37 -25.39 -0.33
CA GLU A 578 -13.32 -26.50 -0.43
C GLU A 578 -14.55 -26.28 0.48
N ASN A 579 -14.30 -25.84 1.72
CA ASN A 579 -15.35 -25.55 2.68
C ASN A 579 -16.18 -24.30 2.35
N GLN A 580 -15.69 -23.36 1.52
CA GLN A 580 -16.48 -22.19 1.11
C GLN A 580 -17.73 -22.55 0.33
N MET A 581 -17.65 -23.53 -0.57
CA MET A 581 -18.83 -24.00 -1.31
C MET A 581 -19.84 -24.66 -0.38
N VAL A 582 -19.37 -25.47 0.57
CA VAL A 582 -20.23 -26.09 1.60
C VAL A 582 -20.87 -25.03 2.48
N ASN A 583 -20.13 -24.05 2.93
CA ASN A 583 -20.65 -22.94 3.75
C ASN A 583 -21.68 -22.11 2.97
N LEU A 584 -21.46 -21.87 1.68
CA LEU A 584 -22.42 -21.19 0.82
C LEU A 584 -23.71 -21.99 0.66
N GLU A 585 -23.61 -23.31 0.47
CA GLU A 585 -24.74 -24.21 0.40
C GLU A 585 -25.51 -24.27 1.73
N ASN A 586 -24.81 -24.32 2.86
CA ASN A 586 -25.43 -24.25 4.20
C ASN A 586 -26.16 -22.93 4.42
N ILE A 587 -25.59 -21.80 4.01
CA ILE A 587 -26.24 -20.49 4.06
C ILE A 587 -27.51 -20.48 3.21
N LEU A 588 -27.42 -20.98 1.98
CA LEU A 588 -28.55 -21.04 1.05
C LEU A 588 -29.62 -22.03 1.48
N GLY A 589 -29.26 -23.07 2.25
CA GLY A 589 -30.19 -24.03 2.82
C GLY A 589 -31.11 -23.48 3.91
N LYS A 590 -30.85 -22.27 4.44
CA LYS A 590 -31.74 -21.65 5.42
C LYS A 590 -33.06 -21.18 4.79
N SER A 591 -34.15 -21.30 5.52
CA SER A 591 -35.53 -21.03 5.01
C SER A 591 -35.69 -19.63 4.39
N TYR A 592 -35.01 -18.62 4.93
CA TYR A 592 -35.08 -17.26 4.41
C TYR A 592 -34.20 -17.02 3.16
N PHE A 593 -33.42 -18.01 2.73
CA PHE A 593 -32.72 -18.03 1.45
C PHE A 593 -33.34 -18.97 0.42
N ALA A 594 -34.54 -19.51 0.67
CA ALA A 594 -35.22 -20.41 -0.25
C ALA A 594 -35.38 -19.82 -1.66
N LYS A 595 -35.55 -18.49 -1.75
CA LYS A 595 -35.58 -17.78 -3.03
C LYS A 595 -34.23 -17.80 -3.74
N GLU A 596 -33.15 -17.54 -3.02
CA GLU A 596 -31.77 -17.55 -3.55
C GLU A 596 -31.35 -18.99 -3.92
N LEU A 597 -31.73 -19.98 -3.15
CA LEU A 597 -31.48 -21.39 -3.47
C LEU A 597 -32.18 -21.78 -4.78
N ASN A 598 -33.47 -21.45 -4.91
CA ASN A 598 -34.22 -21.70 -6.13
C ASN A 598 -33.64 -20.94 -7.35
N GLU A 599 -33.18 -19.71 -7.13
CA GLU A 599 -32.47 -18.92 -8.17
C GLU A 599 -31.18 -19.63 -8.60
N LEU A 600 -30.37 -20.17 -7.66
CA LEU A 600 -29.13 -20.90 -7.93
C LEU A 600 -29.41 -22.18 -8.75
N GLU A 601 -30.42 -22.96 -8.36
CA GLU A 601 -30.83 -24.17 -9.08
C GLU A 601 -31.28 -23.83 -10.51
N THR A 602 -32.03 -22.75 -10.67
CA THR A 602 -32.42 -22.26 -11.99
C THR A 602 -31.24 -21.81 -12.83
N LEU A 603 -30.23 -21.13 -12.23
CA LEU A 603 -29.01 -20.74 -12.91
C LEU A 603 -28.18 -21.95 -13.36
N LYS A 604 -28.15 -23.04 -12.58
CA LYS A 604 -27.54 -24.32 -13.00
C LYS A 604 -28.25 -24.88 -14.25
N GLN A 605 -29.56 -24.88 -14.28
CA GLN A 605 -30.35 -25.31 -15.44
C GLN A 605 -30.08 -24.44 -16.67
N ILE A 606 -30.05 -23.11 -16.52
CA ILE A 606 -29.71 -22.18 -17.60
C ILE A 606 -28.31 -22.46 -18.14
N LYS A 607 -27.33 -22.69 -17.26
CA LYS A 607 -25.96 -23.03 -17.66
C LYS A 607 -25.92 -24.29 -18.53
N THR A 608 -26.62 -25.36 -18.13
CA THR A 608 -26.70 -26.61 -18.90
C THR A 608 -27.37 -26.36 -20.25
N LEU A 609 -28.55 -25.77 -20.25
CA LEU A 609 -29.33 -25.47 -21.45
C LEU A 609 -28.55 -24.59 -22.47
N THR A 610 -27.92 -23.53 -22.00
CA THR A 610 -27.14 -22.62 -22.87
C THR A 610 -25.87 -23.29 -23.40
N SER A 611 -25.24 -24.17 -22.62
CA SER A 611 -24.09 -24.96 -23.07
C SER A 611 -24.49 -25.97 -24.15
N GLU A 612 -25.57 -26.68 -23.96
CA GLU A 612 -26.11 -27.62 -24.96
C GLU A 612 -26.51 -26.87 -26.24
N PHE A 613 -27.12 -25.70 -26.11
CA PHE A 613 -27.47 -24.87 -27.27
C PHE A 613 -26.24 -24.42 -28.06
N ILE A 614 -25.15 -24.05 -27.39
CA ILE A 614 -23.89 -23.70 -28.07
C ILE A 614 -23.31 -24.92 -28.83
N TYR A 615 -23.33 -26.11 -28.22
CA TYR A 615 -22.87 -27.32 -28.92
C TYR A 615 -23.73 -27.62 -30.16
N LEU A 616 -25.03 -27.51 -30.01
CA LEU A 616 -25.99 -27.75 -31.11
C LEU A 616 -25.75 -26.78 -32.30
N VAL A 617 -25.58 -25.47 -32.04
CA VAL A 617 -25.40 -24.47 -33.11
C VAL A 617 -24.00 -24.51 -33.74
N ASN A 618 -23.03 -25.12 -33.10
CA ASN A 618 -21.69 -25.35 -33.65
C ASN A 618 -21.54 -26.71 -34.35
N GLY A 619 -22.57 -27.55 -34.37
CA GLY A 619 -22.50 -28.89 -34.96
C GLY A 619 -21.59 -29.87 -34.23
N ILE A 620 -21.31 -29.59 -32.95
CA ILE A 620 -20.52 -30.47 -32.08
C ILE A 620 -21.51 -31.43 -31.42
N LYS A 621 -21.39 -32.72 -31.70
CA LYS A 621 -22.18 -33.79 -31.10
C LYS A 621 -21.68 -34.18 -29.72
#